data_3ef45edfce9e435bc5a5159e3fa17a75
#
_entry.id   3ef45edfce9e435bc5a5159e3fa17a75
#
_cell.length_a   1.000
_cell.length_b   1.000
_cell.length_c   1.000
_cell.angle_alpha   90.00
_cell.angle_beta   90.00
_cell.angle_gamma   90.00
#
_symmetry.space_group_name_H-M   'P 1'
#
loop_
_entity.id
_entity.type
_entity.pdbx_description
1 polymer ?
#
loop_
_entity_poly.entity_id
_entity_poly.type
_entity_poly.pdbx_seq_one_letter_code
_entity_poly.pdbx_strand_id
1 'polypeptide(L)'
;MITSGIQPRAKNMKKNQTKTNDNGLKSLENKWGKNVIAQGWTGVPNTLIERQQALGLSSLDVNILLILLKYWWDADSPPYPSKRVIGEMVGKEESTIRRCMAGLERKGFIQRTANYLSLGGQSSNTYKLDGLVLRLEQEAKALAELKETRKEEDARMRRGTPIPTTKGE
;
A
#
# COMPACT_ATOMS: atom_id res chain seq x y z
N MET A 1 -19.50 -29.94 -8.56
CA MET A 1 -19.81 -29.10 -9.71
C MET A 1 -20.62 -27.90 -9.23
N ILE A 2 -19.98 -26.79 -8.90
CA ILE A 2 -20.64 -25.49 -8.78
C ILE A 2 -19.64 -24.44 -9.26
N THR A 3 -19.64 -24.21 -10.57
CA THR A 3 -19.05 -23.04 -11.19
C THR A 3 -20.15 -22.01 -11.35
N SER A 4 -20.24 -21.06 -10.43
CA SER A 4 -21.05 -19.87 -10.66
C SER A 4 -20.12 -18.66 -10.59
N GLY A 5 -19.75 -18.25 -11.80
CA GLY A 5 -18.92 -17.15 -12.16
C GLY A 5 -19.42 -15.82 -11.68
N ILE A 6 -18.62 -15.17 -10.85
CA ILE A 6 -18.63 -13.73 -10.75
C ILE A 6 -17.51 -13.25 -11.66
N GLN A 7 -17.84 -13.02 -12.91
CA GLN A 7 -16.99 -12.27 -13.82
C GLN A 7 -16.95 -10.82 -13.33
N PRO A 8 -15.79 -10.28 -12.91
CA PRO A 8 -15.65 -8.84 -12.81
C PRO A 8 -15.78 -8.29 -14.24
N ARG A 9 -16.57 -7.23 -14.39
CA ARG A 9 -16.81 -6.52 -15.66
C ARG A 9 -15.48 -6.08 -16.28
N ALA A 10 -14.89 -6.97 -17.07
CA ALA A 10 -13.60 -6.78 -17.75
C ALA A 10 -13.62 -5.71 -18.87
N LYS A 11 -14.70 -4.95 -19.05
CA LYS A 11 -14.85 -4.01 -20.17
C LYS A 11 -14.17 -2.66 -20.01
N ASN A 12 -13.67 -2.29 -18.80
CA ASN A 12 -12.95 -1.01 -18.61
C ASN A 12 -11.45 -1.14 -18.34
N MET A 13 -10.89 -2.35 -18.31
CA MET A 13 -9.47 -2.56 -18.04
C MET A 13 -8.51 -2.15 -19.17
N LYS A 14 -9.02 -1.83 -20.38
CA LYS A 14 -8.16 -1.58 -21.56
C LYS A 14 -7.88 -0.10 -21.89
N LYS A 15 -8.41 0.87 -21.13
CA LYS A 15 -8.31 2.30 -21.54
C LYS A 15 -7.40 3.19 -20.71
N ASN A 16 -6.90 2.75 -19.56
CA ASN A 16 -5.99 3.58 -18.74
C ASN A 16 -4.67 2.87 -18.40
N GLN A 17 -4.09 2.16 -19.37
CA GLN A 17 -2.64 1.95 -19.31
C GLN A 17 -1.98 3.29 -19.62
N THR A 18 -1.87 4.13 -18.59
CA THR A 18 -0.96 5.27 -18.58
C THR A 18 0.39 4.74 -19.06
N LYS A 19 1.02 5.46 -19.99
CA LYS A 19 2.34 5.24 -20.58
C LYS A 19 3.39 5.03 -19.47
N THR A 20 3.36 3.90 -18.81
CA THR A 20 4.49 3.36 -18.04
C THR A 20 5.56 3.15 -19.09
N ASN A 21 6.69 3.84 -18.96
CA ASN A 21 7.83 3.69 -19.82
C ASN A 21 7.99 2.21 -20.18
N ASP A 22 7.99 1.89 -21.47
CA ASP A 22 8.13 0.54 -22.01
C ASP A 22 9.31 -0.23 -21.36
N ASN A 23 10.34 0.48 -20.95
CA ASN A 23 11.47 -0.01 -20.17
C ASN A 23 11.11 -0.50 -18.75
N GLY A 24 10.17 0.15 -18.07
CA GLY A 24 9.73 -0.27 -16.73
C GLY A 24 8.94 -1.57 -16.76
N LEU A 25 8.04 -1.72 -17.73
CA LEU A 25 7.27 -2.94 -17.91
C LEU A 25 8.17 -4.12 -18.32
N LYS A 26 9.11 -3.92 -19.26
CA LYS A 26 10.11 -4.91 -19.63
C LYS A 26 10.98 -5.36 -18.45
N SER A 27 11.37 -4.44 -17.58
CA SER A 27 12.13 -4.77 -16.37
C SER A 27 11.31 -5.66 -15.42
N LEU A 28 10.02 -5.39 -15.24
CA LEU A 28 9.12 -6.23 -14.45
C LEU A 28 8.92 -7.61 -15.08
N GLU A 29 8.72 -7.67 -16.38
CA GLU A 29 8.60 -8.94 -17.12
C GLU A 29 9.87 -9.79 -17.03
N ASN A 30 11.05 -9.17 -17.09
CA ASN A 30 12.33 -9.87 -16.91
C ASN A 30 12.49 -10.44 -15.49
N LYS A 31 11.99 -9.72 -14.48
CA LYS A 31 12.06 -10.14 -13.08
C LYS A 31 11.04 -11.22 -12.73
N TRP A 32 9.82 -11.08 -13.18
CA TRP A 32 8.67 -11.89 -12.72
C TRP A 32 8.15 -12.86 -13.78
N GLY A 33 8.54 -12.67 -15.04
CA GLY A 33 8.00 -13.40 -16.18
C GLY A 33 6.74 -12.75 -16.76
N LYS A 34 6.58 -12.89 -18.07
CA LYS A 34 5.47 -12.27 -18.82
C LYS A 34 4.09 -12.72 -18.33
N ASN A 35 3.93 -14.01 -18.02
CA ASN A 35 2.64 -14.56 -17.59
C ASN A 35 2.18 -13.97 -16.24
N VAL A 36 3.11 -13.73 -15.31
CA VAL A 36 2.80 -13.12 -14.00
C VAL A 36 2.41 -11.66 -14.19
N ILE A 37 3.18 -10.91 -14.97
CA ILE A 37 2.89 -9.48 -15.21
C ILE A 37 1.60 -9.29 -16.02
N ALA A 38 1.28 -10.20 -16.93
CA ALA A 38 0.01 -10.18 -17.68
C ALA A 38 -1.24 -10.31 -16.79
N GLN A 39 -1.12 -10.91 -15.59
CA GLN A 39 -2.22 -10.96 -14.60
C GLN A 39 -2.38 -9.66 -13.81
N GLY A 40 -1.46 -8.71 -14.00
CA GLY A 40 -1.41 -7.44 -13.29
C GLY A 40 -0.36 -7.40 -12.19
N TRP A 41 -0.01 -6.21 -11.79
CA TRP A 41 0.91 -5.94 -10.69
C TRP A 41 0.40 -4.75 -9.87
N THR A 42 0.87 -4.65 -8.63
CA THR A 42 0.47 -3.56 -7.72
C THR A 42 1.72 -2.85 -7.24
N GLY A 43 1.78 -1.53 -7.46
CA GLY A 43 2.82 -0.69 -6.90
C GLY A 43 2.60 -0.48 -5.40
N VAL A 44 3.63 -0.74 -4.60
CA VAL A 44 3.58 -0.55 -3.15
C VAL A 44 4.73 0.37 -2.74
N PRO A 45 4.45 1.48 -2.03
CA PRO A 45 5.50 2.34 -1.51
C PRO A 45 6.38 1.60 -0.50
N ASN A 46 7.70 1.69 -0.64
CA ASN A 46 8.63 1.07 0.32
C ASN A 46 8.39 1.56 1.75
N THR A 47 7.99 2.81 1.94
CA THR A 47 7.65 3.38 3.25
C THR A 47 6.58 2.57 3.98
N LEU A 48 5.58 2.01 3.27
CA LEU A 48 4.58 1.14 3.89
C LEU A 48 5.23 -0.13 4.47
N ILE A 49 6.17 -0.72 3.73
CA ILE A 49 6.86 -1.95 4.15
C ILE A 49 7.84 -1.66 5.29
N GLU A 50 8.64 -0.60 5.16
CA GLU A 50 9.71 -0.26 6.11
C GLU A 50 9.16 0.27 7.45
N ARG A 51 8.00 0.93 7.43
CA ARG A 51 7.43 1.65 8.59
C ARG A 51 6.17 1.03 9.18
N GLN A 52 5.79 -0.17 8.75
CA GLN A 52 4.56 -0.83 9.22
C GLN A 52 4.47 -0.93 10.76
N GLN A 53 5.59 -1.16 11.45
CA GLN A 53 5.63 -1.20 12.91
C GLN A 53 5.40 0.19 13.52
N ALA A 54 6.07 1.23 13.02
CA ALA A 54 5.90 2.60 13.47
C ALA A 54 4.47 3.11 13.23
N LEU A 55 3.85 2.68 12.12
CA LEU A 55 2.45 2.94 11.81
C LEU A 55 1.48 2.12 12.67
N GLY A 56 1.97 1.19 13.50
CA GLY A 56 1.13 0.32 14.33
C GLY A 56 0.25 -0.63 13.52
N LEU A 57 0.75 -1.06 12.34
CA LEU A 57 0.06 -2.00 11.46
C LEU A 57 0.45 -3.44 11.81
N SER A 58 -0.54 -4.31 11.98
CA SER A 58 -0.32 -5.75 12.02
C SER A 58 -0.08 -6.30 10.61
N SER A 59 0.48 -7.51 10.51
CA SER A 59 0.67 -8.18 9.22
C SER A 59 -0.63 -8.35 8.44
N LEU A 60 -1.75 -8.56 9.14
CA LEU A 60 -3.06 -8.64 8.52
C LEU A 60 -3.55 -7.28 8.03
N ASP A 61 -3.31 -6.19 8.79
CA ASP A 61 -3.63 -4.84 8.36
C ASP A 61 -2.88 -4.50 7.05
N VAL A 62 -1.57 -4.80 7.00
CA VAL A 62 -0.76 -4.61 5.78
C VAL A 62 -1.31 -5.43 4.62
N ASN A 63 -1.65 -6.69 4.84
CA ASN A 63 -2.20 -7.55 3.78
C ASN A 63 -3.53 -7.01 3.24
N ILE A 64 -4.41 -6.52 4.11
CA ILE A 64 -5.67 -5.87 3.71
C ILE A 64 -5.38 -4.59 2.90
N LEU A 65 -4.43 -3.76 3.33
CA LEU A 65 -4.04 -2.56 2.59
C LEU A 65 -3.49 -2.91 1.20
N LEU A 66 -2.67 -3.96 1.07
CA LEU A 66 -2.20 -4.44 -0.24
C LEU A 66 -3.35 -4.85 -1.16
N ILE A 67 -4.39 -5.49 -0.62
CA ILE A 67 -5.58 -5.82 -1.40
C ILE A 67 -6.35 -4.57 -1.81
N LEU A 68 -6.49 -3.58 -0.92
CA LEU A 68 -7.11 -2.31 -1.30
C LEU A 68 -6.31 -1.60 -2.39
N LEU A 69 -4.97 -1.56 -2.28
CA LEU A 69 -4.09 -0.99 -3.31
C LEU A 69 -4.21 -1.73 -4.65
N LYS A 70 -4.38 -3.05 -4.64
CA LYS A 70 -4.62 -3.83 -5.86
C LYS A 70 -5.86 -3.36 -6.62
N TYR A 71 -6.89 -2.88 -5.93
CA TYR A 71 -8.12 -2.36 -6.53
C TYR A 71 -8.11 -0.84 -6.73
N TRP A 72 -7.07 -0.15 -6.28
CA TRP A 72 -6.92 1.30 -6.41
C TRP A 72 -6.05 1.65 -7.63
N TRP A 73 -6.71 1.83 -8.77
CA TRP A 73 -6.04 2.08 -10.05
C TRP A 73 -5.84 3.57 -10.34
N ASP A 74 -6.68 4.40 -9.76
CA ASP A 74 -6.73 5.84 -9.97
C ASP A 74 -7.05 6.53 -8.65
N ALA A 75 -6.42 7.68 -8.40
CA ALA A 75 -6.62 8.46 -7.18
C ALA A 75 -8.09 8.83 -6.96
N ASP A 76 -8.81 9.15 -8.05
CA ASP A 76 -10.21 9.55 -8.00
C ASP A 76 -11.20 8.37 -7.98
N SER A 77 -10.69 7.14 -8.08
CA SER A 77 -11.51 5.92 -8.11
C SER A 77 -11.22 5.02 -6.91
N PRO A 78 -11.78 5.34 -5.73
CA PRO A 78 -11.52 4.57 -4.51
C PRO A 78 -11.91 3.10 -4.65
N PRO A 79 -11.12 2.16 -4.11
CA PRO A 79 -11.40 0.73 -4.17
C PRO A 79 -12.66 0.35 -3.39
N TYR A 80 -13.35 -0.70 -3.87
CA TYR A 80 -14.62 -1.17 -3.29
C TYR A 80 -14.73 -2.70 -3.15
N PRO A 81 -13.66 -3.45 -2.81
CA PRO A 81 -13.80 -4.89 -2.60
C PRO A 81 -14.70 -5.18 -1.40
N SER A 82 -15.52 -6.23 -1.50
CA SER A 82 -16.32 -6.67 -0.36
C SER A 82 -15.42 -7.33 0.71
N LYS A 83 -15.85 -7.29 1.97
CA LYS A 83 -15.11 -7.93 3.07
C LYS A 83 -14.97 -9.45 2.86
N ARG A 84 -15.98 -10.07 2.23
CA ARG A 84 -15.94 -11.47 1.84
C ARG A 84 -14.79 -11.73 0.87
N VAL A 85 -14.67 -10.95 -0.20
CA VAL A 85 -13.58 -11.07 -1.19
C VAL A 85 -12.21 -10.86 -0.54
N ILE A 86 -12.08 -9.88 0.34
CA ILE A 86 -10.84 -9.67 1.10
C ILE A 86 -10.53 -10.92 1.96
N GLY A 87 -11.54 -11.44 2.66
CA GLY A 87 -11.41 -12.64 3.51
C GLY A 87 -10.97 -13.87 2.72
N GLU A 88 -11.58 -14.12 1.57
CA GLU A 88 -11.20 -15.20 0.66
C GLU A 88 -9.74 -15.10 0.20
N MET A 89 -9.26 -13.88 -0.12
CA MET A 89 -7.87 -13.67 -0.54
C MET A 89 -6.83 -13.91 0.55
N VAL A 90 -7.16 -13.59 1.82
CA VAL A 90 -6.21 -13.74 2.94
C VAL A 90 -6.46 -14.98 3.79
N GLY A 91 -7.46 -15.79 3.45
CA GLY A 91 -7.84 -16.99 4.20
C GLY A 91 -8.36 -16.67 5.61
N LYS A 92 -9.19 -15.62 5.75
CA LYS A 92 -9.76 -15.19 7.03
C LYS A 92 -11.27 -15.00 6.94
N GLU A 93 -11.94 -15.27 8.06
CA GLU A 93 -13.37 -15.02 8.23
C GLU A 93 -13.73 -13.54 7.99
N GLU A 94 -14.91 -13.31 7.39
CA GLU A 94 -15.40 -11.94 7.16
C GLU A 94 -15.50 -11.11 8.45
N SER A 95 -15.83 -11.74 9.56
CA SER A 95 -15.87 -11.12 10.89
C SER A 95 -14.52 -10.56 11.32
N THR A 96 -13.42 -11.28 11.03
CA THR A 96 -12.05 -10.84 11.28
C THR A 96 -11.68 -9.67 10.39
N ILE A 97 -12.00 -9.74 9.09
CA ILE A 97 -11.78 -8.63 8.15
C ILE A 97 -12.55 -7.39 8.59
N ARG A 98 -13.80 -7.55 9.00
CA ARG A 98 -14.64 -6.43 9.51
C ARG A 98 -13.97 -5.72 10.69
N ARG A 99 -13.40 -6.46 11.63
CA ARG A 99 -12.70 -5.93 12.80
C ARG A 99 -11.41 -5.19 12.40
N CYS A 100 -10.60 -5.77 11.50
CA CYS A 100 -9.38 -5.14 11.00
C CYS A 100 -9.69 -3.85 10.22
N MET A 101 -10.69 -3.88 9.32
CA MET A 101 -11.13 -2.70 8.58
C MET A 101 -11.60 -1.58 9.51
N ALA A 102 -12.38 -1.90 10.56
CA ALA A 102 -12.77 -0.93 11.58
C ALA A 102 -11.56 -0.40 12.38
N GLY A 103 -10.54 -1.23 12.59
CA GLY A 103 -9.27 -0.83 13.18
C GLY A 103 -8.51 0.17 12.31
N LEU A 104 -8.37 -0.12 11.03
CA LEU A 104 -7.73 0.77 10.04
C LEU A 104 -8.47 2.11 9.92
N GLU A 105 -9.79 2.08 9.96
CA GLU A 105 -10.64 3.29 9.93
C GLU A 105 -10.43 4.14 11.19
N ARG A 106 -10.45 3.55 12.39
CA ARG A 106 -10.17 4.25 13.65
C ARG A 106 -8.77 4.86 13.72
N LYS A 107 -7.79 4.19 13.12
CA LYS A 107 -6.40 4.69 13.02
C LYS A 107 -6.27 5.78 11.94
N GLY A 108 -7.31 6.04 11.16
CA GLY A 108 -7.35 7.06 10.12
C GLY A 108 -6.61 6.67 8.83
N PHE A 109 -6.33 5.39 8.60
CA PHE A 109 -5.70 4.94 7.34
C PHE A 109 -6.67 4.88 6.18
N ILE A 110 -7.92 4.52 6.46
CA ILE A 110 -8.99 4.42 5.47
C ILE A 110 -10.22 5.17 5.95
N GLN A 111 -11.03 5.62 5.00
CA GLN A 111 -12.37 6.15 5.26
C GLN A 111 -13.37 5.35 4.44
N ARG A 112 -14.35 4.77 5.11
CA ARG A 112 -15.39 3.96 4.48
C ARG A 112 -16.60 4.82 4.12
N THR A 113 -17.10 4.66 2.90
CA THR A 113 -18.38 5.20 2.44
C THR A 113 -19.32 4.05 2.07
N ALA A 114 -20.51 4.03 2.62
CA ALA A 114 -21.53 3.04 2.27
C ALA A 114 -22.13 3.37 0.90
N ASN A 115 -22.23 2.36 0.05
CA ASN A 115 -22.93 2.48 -1.24
C ASN A 115 -24.28 1.77 -1.15
N TYR A 116 -25.31 2.40 -1.71
CA TYR A 116 -26.67 1.86 -1.79
C TYR A 116 -27.03 1.65 -3.26
N LEU A 117 -27.78 0.58 -3.52
CA LEU A 117 -28.32 0.29 -4.84
C LEU A 117 -29.59 1.10 -5.06
N SER A 118 -29.84 1.51 -6.31
CA SER A 118 -31.02 2.31 -6.69
C SER A 118 -32.36 1.61 -6.40
N LEU A 119 -32.38 0.28 -6.34
CA LEU A 119 -33.53 -0.56 -6.05
C LEU A 119 -33.63 -0.97 -4.56
N GLY A 120 -32.84 -0.34 -3.70
CA GLY A 120 -32.72 -0.72 -2.28
C GLY A 120 -31.67 -1.81 -2.03
N GLY A 121 -31.15 -1.85 -0.80
CA GLY A 121 -30.07 -2.73 -0.39
C GLY A 121 -28.70 -2.06 -0.42
N GLN A 122 -27.81 -2.54 0.45
CA GLN A 122 -26.45 -2.05 0.57
C GLN A 122 -25.53 -2.82 -0.39
N SER A 123 -24.78 -2.10 -1.21
CA SER A 123 -23.68 -2.62 -2.03
C SER A 123 -22.39 -2.69 -1.23
N SER A 124 -21.28 -3.10 -1.88
CA SER A 124 -19.94 -3.06 -1.28
C SER A 124 -19.57 -1.61 -0.92
N ASN A 125 -18.95 -1.42 0.24
CA ASN A 125 -18.45 -0.12 0.63
C ASN A 125 -17.29 0.32 -0.28
N THR A 126 -17.15 1.61 -0.45
CA THR A 126 -15.98 2.26 -1.03
C THR A 126 -15.01 2.65 0.08
N TYR A 127 -13.72 2.57 -0.17
CA TYR A 127 -12.67 2.87 0.81
C TYR A 127 -11.73 3.94 0.26
N LYS A 128 -11.77 5.15 0.82
CA LYS A 128 -10.80 6.21 0.52
C LYS A 128 -9.50 5.93 1.26
N LEU A 129 -8.37 6.12 0.60
CA LEU A 129 -7.03 5.85 1.11
C LEU A 129 -6.21 7.13 1.40
N ASP A 130 -6.85 8.30 1.39
CA ASP A 130 -6.20 9.59 1.63
C ASP A 130 -5.44 9.61 2.96
N GLY A 131 -6.03 9.00 3.99
CA GLY A 131 -5.40 8.88 5.30
C GLY A 131 -4.13 8.02 5.28
N LEU A 132 -4.12 6.94 4.49
CA LEU A 132 -2.92 6.13 4.28
C LEU A 132 -1.83 6.96 3.60
N VAL A 133 -2.17 7.66 2.52
CA VAL A 133 -1.22 8.51 1.77
C VAL A 133 -0.60 9.55 2.70
N LEU A 134 -1.41 10.29 3.45
CA LEU A 134 -0.94 11.31 4.39
C LEU A 134 0.03 10.74 5.45
N ARG A 135 -0.30 9.57 6.03
CA ARG A 135 0.57 8.90 7.01
C ARG A 135 1.89 8.45 6.39
N LEU A 136 1.85 7.91 5.17
CA LEU A 136 3.06 7.49 4.46
C LEU A 136 3.95 8.68 4.08
N GLU A 137 3.38 9.82 3.72
CA GLU A 137 4.14 11.06 3.47
C GLU A 137 4.86 11.55 4.73
N GLN A 138 4.19 11.52 5.88
CA GLN A 138 4.79 11.88 7.16
C GLN A 138 5.98 10.97 7.50
N GLU A 139 5.79 9.65 7.37
CA GLU A 139 6.86 8.68 7.62
C GLU A 139 8.01 8.78 6.60
N ALA A 140 7.71 9.09 5.35
CA ALA A 140 8.73 9.27 4.32
C ALA A 140 9.62 10.49 4.62
N LYS A 141 9.05 11.59 5.11
CA LYS A 141 9.81 12.78 5.55
C LYS A 141 10.72 12.43 6.72
N ALA A 142 10.19 11.76 7.75
CA ALA A 142 10.99 11.32 8.89
C ALA A 142 12.13 10.37 8.49
N LEU A 143 11.89 9.45 7.55
CA LEU A 143 12.94 8.58 7.00
C LEU A 143 14.01 9.35 6.23
N ALA A 144 13.63 10.37 5.47
CA ALA A 144 14.57 11.20 4.74
C ALA A 144 15.49 11.98 5.70
N GLU A 145 14.93 12.57 6.73
CA GLU A 145 15.68 13.28 7.78
C GLU A 145 16.67 12.36 8.50
N LEU A 146 16.22 11.16 8.90
CA LEU A 146 17.09 10.15 9.52
C LEU A 146 18.24 9.70 8.61
N LYS A 147 17.98 9.54 7.31
CA LYS A 147 19.02 9.16 6.33
C LYS A 147 20.06 10.26 6.17
N GLU A 148 19.64 11.53 6.14
CA GLU A 148 20.57 12.65 6.00
C GLU A 148 21.43 12.81 7.27
N THR A 149 20.82 12.74 8.46
CA THR A 149 21.55 12.79 9.74
C THR A 149 22.62 11.69 9.82
N ARG A 150 22.28 10.44 9.48
CA ARG A 150 23.24 9.33 9.46
C ARG A 150 24.38 9.56 8.46
N LYS A 151 24.05 10.08 7.29
CA LYS A 151 25.06 10.37 6.27
C LYS A 151 26.03 11.48 6.73
N GLU A 152 25.53 12.49 7.42
CA GLU A 152 26.35 13.55 8.03
C GLU A 152 27.23 12.99 9.15
N GLU A 153 26.68 12.14 10.03
CA GLU A 153 27.44 11.46 11.08
C GLU A 153 28.55 10.57 10.50
N ASP A 154 28.22 9.75 9.50
CA ASP A 154 29.21 8.91 8.80
C ASP A 154 30.30 9.75 8.11
N ALA A 155 29.92 10.86 7.48
CA ALA A 155 30.87 11.77 6.86
C ALA A 155 31.77 12.45 7.88
N ARG A 156 31.25 12.77 9.07
CA ARG A 156 32.01 13.33 10.20
C ARG A 156 33.01 12.32 10.76
N MET A 157 32.57 11.06 10.94
CA MET A 157 33.47 9.99 11.40
C MET A 157 34.61 9.73 10.41
N ARG A 158 34.34 9.70 9.10
CA ARG A 158 35.36 9.49 8.07
C ARG A 158 36.37 10.61 7.98
N ARG A 159 35.99 11.87 8.32
CA ARG A 159 36.94 13.02 8.33
C ARG A 159 37.88 13.02 9.51
N GLY A 160 37.72 12.12 10.46
CA GLY A 160 38.50 12.06 11.70
C GLY A 160 38.19 13.26 12.60
N THR A 161 37.80 13.04 13.83
CA THR A 161 37.77 14.12 14.84
C THR A 161 39.25 14.49 15.12
N PRO A 162 39.68 15.76 14.99
CA PRO A 162 41.00 16.14 15.45
C PRO A 162 41.12 15.76 16.94
N ILE A 163 42.06 14.89 17.25
CA ILE A 163 42.37 14.61 18.65
C ILE A 163 42.84 15.94 19.25
N PRO A 164 42.20 16.46 20.32
CA PRO A 164 42.72 17.64 20.98
C PRO A 164 44.10 17.31 21.50
N THR A 165 45.13 17.90 20.90
CA THR A 165 46.48 17.85 21.44
C THR A 165 46.45 18.61 22.74
N THR A 166 46.40 17.89 23.87
CA THR A 166 46.77 18.43 25.15
C THR A 166 48.21 18.93 25.04
N LYS A 167 48.39 20.25 24.96
CA LYS A 167 49.70 20.85 25.20
C LYS A 167 50.08 20.51 26.65
N GLY A 168 51.05 19.64 26.80
CA GLY A 168 51.72 19.43 28.08
C GLY A 168 52.38 20.73 28.52
N GLU A 169 52.06 21.19 29.68
CA GLU A 169 52.86 22.06 30.51
C GLU A 169 53.92 21.21 31.23
#